data_db501bddc67d0d7b618e56b1aa1cf670
#
_entry.id   db501bddc67d0d7b618e56b1aa1cf670
#
_cell.length_a   1.000
_cell.length_b   1.000
_cell.length_c   1.000
_cell.angle_alpha   90.00
_cell.angle_beta   90.00
_cell.angle_gamma   90.00
#
_symmetry.space_group_name_H-M   'P 1'
#
loop_
_entity.id
_entity.type
_entity.pdbx_description
1 polymer ?
#
loop_
_entity_poly.entity_id
_entity_poly.type
_entity_poly.pdbx_seq_one_letter_code
_entity_poly.pdbx_strand_id
1 'polypeptide(L)'
;MIDGRLVSLRPIEEGDLDFLAKLANDPQIRGMVVGWDWPVAISGQRDWLAGVVKDPRSVRLTILDKQSQAPIGLTGLWDVDWRNGSATTAIKLMPGASPKGAGSDAIMLVNAWAFYEVGLRRLHSTILDFNGPSIGAYVRRCGWRVEGRERQSIFRRGEWCDLYHVALLRSDFADLKAAAEYVEYVCNIDVAAKVALTADDWREDSSATTQALPG
;
A
#
# COMPACT_ATOMS: atom_id res chain seq x y z
N MET A 1 11.25 4.84 -5.35
CA MET A 1 11.27 4.50 -3.90
C MET A 1 10.47 5.56 -3.18
N ILE A 2 9.65 5.20 -2.22
CA ILE A 2 8.88 6.12 -1.38
C ILE A 2 9.50 6.05 0.01
N ASP A 3 10.04 7.17 0.49
CA ASP A 3 10.81 7.22 1.74
C ASP A 3 9.99 7.86 2.86
N GLY A 4 9.80 7.12 3.96
CA GLY A 4 9.17 7.59 5.18
C GLY A 4 10.16 8.00 6.26
N ARG A 5 9.70 8.00 7.50
CA ARG A 5 10.55 8.28 8.68
C ARG A 5 11.47 7.12 9.02
N LEU A 6 10.92 5.91 9.08
CA LEU A 6 11.58 4.70 9.57
C LEU A 6 11.73 3.64 8.47
N VAL A 7 10.89 3.69 7.45
CA VAL A 7 10.86 2.69 6.39
C VAL A 7 10.88 3.35 5.01
N SER A 8 11.27 2.56 4.01
CA SER A 8 11.13 2.90 2.60
C SER A 8 10.31 1.82 1.90
N LEU A 9 9.58 2.20 0.86
CA LEU A 9 8.80 1.29 0.03
C LEU A 9 9.35 1.27 -1.39
N ARG A 10 9.55 0.08 -1.96
CA ARG A 10 9.94 -0.11 -3.35
C ARG A 10 9.22 -1.28 -4.00
N PRO A 11 9.17 -1.37 -5.32
CA PRO A 11 8.72 -2.58 -6.00
C PRO A 11 9.49 -3.81 -5.51
N ILE A 12 8.82 -4.97 -5.60
CA ILE A 12 9.45 -6.26 -5.27
C ILE A 12 10.44 -6.61 -6.37
N GLU A 13 11.64 -7.01 -5.97
CA GLU A 13 12.70 -7.51 -6.84
C GLU A 13 12.81 -9.04 -6.74
N GLU A 14 13.42 -9.69 -7.75
CA GLU A 14 13.66 -11.15 -7.73
C GLU A 14 14.47 -11.57 -6.49
N GLY A 15 15.42 -10.73 -6.05
CA GLY A 15 16.21 -10.94 -4.83
C GLY A 15 15.43 -10.96 -3.52
N ASP A 16 14.16 -10.49 -3.53
CA ASP A 16 13.30 -10.51 -2.35
C ASP A 16 12.59 -11.84 -2.13
N LEU A 17 12.60 -12.75 -3.11
CA LEU A 17 11.79 -13.99 -3.07
C LEU A 17 12.10 -14.86 -1.87
N ASP A 18 13.36 -14.98 -1.47
CA ASP A 18 13.75 -15.76 -0.28
C ASP A 18 13.20 -15.13 1.01
N PHE A 19 13.25 -13.80 1.12
CA PHE A 19 12.67 -13.07 2.24
C PHE A 19 11.15 -13.22 2.26
N LEU A 20 10.48 -13.08 1.12
CA LEU A 20 9.03 -13.22 0.99
C LEU A 20 8.55 -14.64 1.29
N ALA A 21 9.31 -15.67 0.88
CA ALA A 21 9.01 -17.05 1.25
C ALA A 21 9.13 -17.26 2.77
N LYS A 22 10.17 -16.72 3.41
CA LYS A 22 10.31 -16.75 4.87
C LYS A 22 9.16 -16.03 5.56
N LEU A 23 8.80 -14.83 5.10
CA LEU A 23 7.69 -14.03 5.63
C LEU A 23 6.35 -14.78 5.52
N ALA A 24 6.07 -15.37 4.35
CA ALA A 24 4.83 -16.10 4.12
C ALA A 24 4.73 -17.40 4.93
N ASN A 25 5.85 -18.02 5.25
CA ASN A 25 5.91 -19.26 6.02
C ASN A 25 6.07 -19.05 7.53
N ASP A 26 6.28 -17.81 7.99
CA ASP A 26 6.42 -17.51 9.41
C ASP A 26 5.12 -17.83 10.17
N PRO A 27 5.13 -18.69 11.22
CA PRO A 27 3.93 -19.11 11.93
C PRO A 27 3.21 -17.96 12.65
N GLN A 28 3.95 -16.93 13.10
CA GLN A 28 3.34 -15.77 13.76
C GLN A 28 2.60 -14.93 12.75
N ILE A 29 3.21 -14.67 11.58
CA ILE A 29 2.57 -13.93 10.47
C ILE A 29 1.35 -14.68 9.98
N ARG A 30 1.48 -15.97 9.63
CA ARG A 30 0.37 -16.79 9.14
C ARG A 30 -0.81 -16.82 10.11
N GLY A 31 -0.52 -16.86 11.40
CA GLY A 31 -1.54 -16.82 12.45
C GLY A 31 -2.29 -15.49 12.55
N MET A 32 -1.73 -14.39 12.04
CA MET A 32 -2.26 -13.03 12.18
C MET A 32 -2.87 -12.46 10.91
N VAL A 33 -2.72 -13.15 9.75
CA VAL A 33 -3.22 -12.66 8.46
C VAL A 33 -4.28 -13.57 7.88
N VAL A 34 -5.14 -13.01 7.04
CA VAL A 34 -6.12 -13.75 6.25
C VAL A 34 -5.54 -14.05 4.87
N GLY A 35 -5.85 -15.24 4.34
CA GLY A 35 -5.45 -15.64 2.98
C GLY A 35 -4.05 -16.24 2.85
N TRP A 36 -3.29 -16.39 3.94
CA TRP A 36 -2.01 -17.10 3.96
C TRP A 36 -2.14 -18.42 4.73
N ASP A 37 -2.90 -19.33 4.18
CA ASP A 37 -3.30 -20.55 4.90
C ASP A 37 -2.33 -21.71 4.71
N TRP A 38 -1.59 -21.73 3.58
CA TRP A 38 -0.72 -22.84 3.18
C TRP A 38 0.76 -22.45 3.14
N PRO A 39 1.67 -23.38 3.45
CA PRO A 39 3.10 -23.16 3.21
C PRO A 39 3.38 -22.91 1.73
N VAL A 40 4.32 -22.01 1.47
CA VAL A 40 4.66 -21.57 0.10
C VAL A 40 6.12 -21.91 -0.19
N ALA A 41 6.37 -22.59 -1.32
CA ALA A 41 7.72 -22.80 -1.86
C ALA A 41 8.21 -21.56 -2.60
N ILE A 42 9.53 -21.42 -2.80
CA ILE A 42 10.13 -20.31 -3.57
C ILE A 42 9.59 -20.26 -5.00
N SER A 43 9.38 -21.42 -5.65
CA SER A 43 8.73 -21.46 -6.96
C SER A 43 7.33 -20.84 -6.95
N GLY A 44 6.53 -21.15 -5.92
CA GLY A 44 5.20 -20.54 -5.74
C GLY A 44 5.26 -19.02 -5.50
N GLN A 45 6.31 -18.51 -4.82
CA GLN A 45 6.52 -17.06 -4.68
C GLN A 45 6.87 -16.41 -6.03
N ARG A 46 7.66 -17.08 -6.86
CA ARG A 46 7.99 -16.59 -8.21
C ARG A 46 6.75 -16.53 -9.10
N ASP A 47 5.93 -17.58 -9.09
CA ASP A 47 4.70 -17.63 -9.86
C ASP A 47 3.71 -16.55 -9.38
N TRP A 48 3.59 -16.36 -8.07
CA TRP A 48 2.80 -15.29 -7.47
C TRP A 48 3.28 -13.90 -7.92
N LEU A 49 4.58 -13.62 -7.86
CA LEU A 49 5.15 -12.34 -8.30
C LEU A 49 4.88 -12.09 -9.78
N ALA A 50 5.07 -13.12 -10.62
CA ALA A 50 4.76 -13.03 -12.05
C ALA A 50 3.28 -12.72 -12.31
N GLY A 51 2.38 -13.24 -11.48
CA GLY A 51 0.94 -12.93 -11.52
C GLY A 51 0.65 -11.48 -11.10
N VAL A 52 1.27 -11.03 -10.01
CA VAL A 52 1.12 -9.66 -9.50
C VAL A 52 1.56 -8.61 -10.52
N VAL A 53 2.70 -8.83 -11.18
CA VAL A 53 3.23 -7.89 -12.20
C VAL A 53 2.28 -7.75 -13.40
N LYS A 54 1.51 -8.79 -13.71
CA LYS A 54 0.56 -8.78 -14.84
C LYS A 54 -0.83 -8.24 -14.45
N ASP A 55 -1.14 -8.14 -13.18
CA ASP A 55 -2.44 -7.66 -12.73
C ASP A 55 -2.45 -6.13 -12.59
N PRO A 56 -3.15 -5.38 -13.48
CA PRO A 56 -3.21 -3.91 -13.41
C PRO A 56 -3.98 -3.38 -12.19
N ARG A 57 -4.58 -4.27 -11.40
CA ARG A 57 -5.29 -3.92 -10.16
C ARG A 57 -4.50 -4.27 -8.91
N SER A 58 -3.21 -4.62 -9.06
CA SER A 58 -2.37 -5.03 -7.94
C SER A 58 -0.99 -4.41 -8.03
N VAL A 59 -0.57 -3.75 -6.96
CA VAL A 59 0.81 -3.28 -6.77
C VAL A 59 1.29 -3.77 -5.42
N ARG A 60 2.41 -4.49 -5.41
CA ARG A 60 3.02 -5.01 -4.18
C ARG A 60 4.37 -4.36 -3.98
N LEU A 61 4.65 -3.99 -2.73
CA LEU A 61 5.85 -3.25 -2.36
C LEU A 61 6.56 -3.97 -1.22
N THR A 62 7.88 -4.10 -1.35
CA THR A 62 8.74 -4.50 -0.23
C THR A 62 8.89 -3.31 0.72
N ILE A 63 8.75 -3.57 2.01
CA ILE A 63 9.04 -2.61 3.07
C ILE A 63 10.49 -2.84 3.49
N LEU A 64 11.31 -1.80 3.39
CA LEU A 64 12.69 -1.80 3.85
C LEU A 64 12.81 -1.04 5.16
N ASP A 65 13.68 -1.48 6.04
CA ASP A 65 14.20 -0.63 7.11
C ASP A 65 15.04 0.48 6.50
N LYS A 66 14.73 1.73 6.83
CA LYS A 66 15.38 2.89 6.20
C LYS A 66 16.88 2.97 6.49
N GLN A 67 17.29 2.53 7.67
CA GLN A 67 18.70 2.63 8.09
C GLN A 67 19.55 1.53 7.47
N SER A 68 19.11 0.28 7.56
CA SER A 68 19.88 -0.89 7.07
C SER A 68 19.61 -1.23 5.61
N GLN A 69 18.53 -0.71 5.03
CA GLN A 69 18.02 -1.08 3.69
C GLN A 69 17.65 -2.56 3.55
N ALA A 70 17.56 -3.27 4.65
CA ALA A 70 17.14 -4.67 4.67
C ALA A 70 15.61 -4.78 4.48
N PRO A 71 15.11 -5.81 3.76
CA PRO A 71 13.69 -6.08 3.67
C PRO A 71 13.14 -6.55 5.02
N ILE A 72 12.10 -5.87 5.49
CA ILE A 72 11.45 -6.15 6.78
C ILE A 72 9.96 -6.50 6.65
N GLY A 73 9.38 -6.36 5.46
CA GLY A 73 7.96 -6.64 5.28
C GLY A 73 7.46 -6.49 3.86
N LEU A 74 6.15 -6.64 3.73
CA LEU A 74 5.38 -6.56 2.50
C LEU A 74 4.16 -5.70 2.70
N THR A 75 3.85 -4.85 1.74
CA THR A 75 2.63 -4.05 1.67
C THR A 75 2.17 -3.89 0.21
N GLY A 76 1.20 -3.03 -0.04
CA GLY A 76 0.75 -2.67 -1.38
C GLY A 76 -0.75 -2.41 -1.46
N LEU A 77 -1.23 -2.31 -2.68
CA LEU A 77 -2.63 -2.18 -3.04
C LEU A 77 -3.03 -3.37 -3.91
N TRP A 78 -4.23 -3.90 -3.73
CA TRP A 78 -4.80 -4.92 -4.59
C TRP A 78 -6.32 -4.80 -4.65
N ASP A 79 -6.93 -5.52 -5.57
CA ASP A 79 -8.35 -5.38 -5.90
C ASP A 79 -8.71 -3.92 -6.16
N VAL A 80 -7.82 -3.20 -6.87
CA VAL A 80 -8.05 -1.79 -7.18
C VAL A 80 -9.27 -1.67 -8.06
N ASP A 81 -10.27 -0.97 -7.56
CA ASP A 81 -11.46 -0.58 -8.30
C ASP A 81 -11.28 0.86 -8.81
N TRP A 82 -10.81 0.98 -10.03
CA TRP A 82 -10.56 2.27 -10.68
C TRP A 82 -11.82 3.11 -10.86
N ARG A 83 -12.98 2.46 -11.04
CA ARG A 83 -14.26 3.16 -11.20
C ARG A 83 -14.72 3.82 -9.92
N ASN A 84 -14.58 3.11 -8.80
CA ASN A 84 -15.02 3.58 -7.50
C ASN A 84 -13.87 4.22 -6.69
N GLY A 85 -12.64 4.23 -7.20
CA GLY A 85 -11.48 4.82 -6.54
C GLY A 85 -11.15 4.16 -5.21
N SER A 86 -11.21 2.82 -5.13
CA SER A 86 -10.94 2.10 -3.89
C SER A 86 -9.95 0.95 -4.08
N ALA A 87 -9.29 0.53 -3.01
CA ALA A 87 -8.41 -0.63 -3.01
C ALA A 87 -8.35 -1.29 -1.64
N THR A 88 -8.00 -2.59 -1.63
CA THR A 88 -7.58 -3.31 -0.44
C THR A 88 -6.11 -3.03 -0.16
N THR A 89 -5.73 -2.90 1.11
CA THR A 89 -4.33 -2.83 1.54
C THR A 89 -4.12 -3.57 2.85
N ALA A 90 -2.91 -4.02 3.09
CA ALA A 90 -2.46 -4.53 4.39
C ALA A 90 -0.94 -4.42 4.50
N ILE A 91 -0.42 -4.55 5.70
CA ILE A 91 1.01 -4.69 5.94
C ILE A 91 1.30 -6.04 6.62
N LYS A 92 2.47 -6.58 6.31
CA LYS A 92 3.04 -7.74 7.00
C LYS A 92 4.49 -7.40 7.31
N LEU A 93 4.86 -7.46 8.58
CA LEU A 93 6.22 -7.18 9.04
C LEU A 93 6.81 -8.42 9.67
N MET A 94 8.06 -8.72 9.35
CA MET A 94 8.80 -9.83 9.95
C MET A 94 8.97 -9.58 11.45
N PRO A 95 8.56 -10.53 12.32
CA PRO A 95 8.71 -10.40 13.76
C PRO A 95 10.18 -10.17 14.15
N GLY A 96 10.40 -9.21 15.06
CA GLY A 96 11.73 -8.90 15.58
C GLY A 96 12.69 -8.17 14.62
N ALA A 97 12.34 -8.03 13.34
CA ALA A 97 13.20 -7.36 12.35
C ALA A 97 12.88 -5.86 12.15
N SER A 98 11.76 -5.40 12.69
CA SER A 98 11.24 -4.06 12.39
C SER A 98 11.47 -3.09 13.56
N PRO A 99 11.93 -1.86 13.33
CA PRO A 99 12.00 -0.85 14.37
C PRO A 99 10.59 -0.51 14.92
N LYS A 100 10.55 -0.08 16.18
CA LYS A 100 9.28 0.32 16.82
C LYS A 100 8.64 1.48 16.04
N GLY A 101 7.41 1.29 15.59
CA GLY A 101 6.69 2.29 14.80
C GLY A 101 6.71 2.05 13.28
N ALA A 102 7.56 1.16 12.76
CA ALA A 102 7.66 0.85 11.34
C ALA A 102 6.32 0.50 10.70
N GLY A 103 5.46 -0.25 11.41
CA GLY A 103 4.13 -0.60 10.90
C GLY A 103 3.24 0.62 10.66
N SER A 104 3.21 1.56 11.61
CA SER A 104 2.42 2.79 11.44
C SER A 104 3.02 3.69 10.36
N ASP A 105 4.33 3.77 10.27
CA ASP A 105 5.04 4.53 9.23
C ASP A 105 4.72 3.99 7.83
N ALA A 106 4.81 2.67 7.64
CA ALA A 106 4.45 2.02 6.37
C ALA A 106 2.97 2.23 5.99
N ILE A 107 2.04 2.13 6.96
CA ILE A 107 0.62 2.39 6.71
C ILE A 107 0.41 3.83 6.26
N MET A 108 1.00 4.81 6.93
CA MET A 108 0.85 6.22 6.58
C MET A 108 1.42 6.53 5.19
N LEU A 109 2.57 5.95 4.83
CA LEU A 109 3.14 6.07 3.48
C LEU A 109 2.21 5.50 2.40
N VAL A 110 1.68 4.29 2.60
CA VAL A 110 0.74 3.69 1.65
C VAL A 110 -0.54 4.51 1.52
N ASN A 111 -1.06 5.04 2.65
CA ASN A 111 -2.23 5.90 2.63
C ASN A 111 -1.98 7.17 1.80
N ALA A 112 -0.88 7.88 2.06
CA ALA A 112 -0.52 9.09 1.33
C ALA A 112 -0.32 8.81 -0.17
N TRP A 113 0.44 7.77 -0.49
CA TRP A 113 0.68 7.35 -1.87
C TRP A 113 -0.62 6.99 -2.60
N ALA A 114 -1.49 6.19 -1.99
CA ALA A 114 -2.76 5.78 -2.57
C ALA A 114 -3.70 6.97 -2.84
N PHE A 115 -3.74 7.94 -1.92
CA PHE A 115 -4.66 9.07 -2.02
C PHE A 115 -4.15 10.22 -2.89
N TYR A 116 -2.84 10.48 -2.92
CA TYR A 116 -2.30 11.69 -3.54
C TYR A 116 -1.55 11.42 -4.85
N GLU A 117 -0.96 10.23 -5.02
CA GLU A 117 -0.30 9.83 -6.27
C GLU A 117 -1.18 8.93 -7.13
N VAL A 118 -1.78 7.87 -6.52
CA VAL A 118 -2.65 6.94 -7.26
C VAL A 118 -4.05 7.53 -7.51
N GLY A 119 -4.48 8.49 -6.68
CA GLY A 119 -5.76 9.17 -6.84
C GLY A 119 -6.96 8.41 -6.28
N LEU A 120 -6.74 7.44 -5.40
CA LEU A 120 -7.84 6.73 -4.74
C LEU A 120 -8.54 7.62 -3.72
N ARG A 121 -9.79 7.30 -3.39
CA ARG A 121 -10.58 8.00 -2.37
C ARG A 121 -10.82 7.19 -1.11
N ARG A 122 -10.59 5.86 -1.17
CA ARG A 122 -10.90 4.92 -0.09
C ARG A 122 -9.93 3.75 -0.07
N LEU A 123 -9.44 3.42 1.10
CA LEU A 123 -8.72 2.18 1.38
C LEU A 123 -9.52 1.34 2.37
N HIS A 124 -9.47 0.02 2.22
CA HIS A 124 -10.07 -0.92 3.16
C HIS A 124 -9.14 -2.10 3.46
N SER A 125 -9.37 -2.73 4.58
CA SER A 125 -8.61 -3.89 5.05
C SER A 125 -9.45 -4.73 6.00
N THR A 126 -8.96 -5.91 6.33
CA THR A 126 -9.56 -6.77 7.35
C THR A 126 -8.55 -7.10 8.45
N ILE A 127 -9.01 -7.19 9.69
CA ILE A 127 -8.18 -7.46 10.86
C ILE A 127 -8.87 -8.50 11.75
N LEU A 128 -8.14 -9.57 12.10
CA LEU A 128 -8.61 -10.55 13.08
C LEU A 128 -8.78 -9.91 14.46
N ASP A 129 -9.82 -10.28 15.19
CA ASP A 129 -10.21 -9.69 16.47
C ASP A 129 -9.10 -9.75 17.55
N PHE A 130 -8.25 -10.77 17.50
CA PHE A 130 -7.12 -10.94 18.41
C PHE A 130 -5.81 -10.29 17.92
N ASN A 131 -5.79 -9.69 16.69
CA ASN A 131 -4.59 -9.03 16.16
C ASN A 131 -4.43 -7.61 16.72
N GLY A 132 -4.15 -7.53 18.02
CA GLY A 132 -3.96 -6.27 18.74
C GLY A 132 -2.94 -5.32 18.11
N PRO A 133 -1.77 -5.80 17.64
CA PRO A 133 -0.80 -4.95 16.91
C PRO A 133 -1.40 -4.24 15.70
N SER A 134 -2.16 -4.95 14.83
CA SER A 134 -2.81 -4.34 13.66
C SER A 134 -3.92 -3.38 14.06
N ILE A 135 -4.78 -3.73 15.01
CA ILE A 135 -5.82 -2.82 15.55
C ILE A 135 -5.16 -1.54 16.08
N GLY A 136 -4.06 -1.68 16.83
CA GLY A 136 -3.32 -0.55 17.35
C GLY A 136 -2.70 0.34 16.27
N ALA A 137 -2.16 -0.24 15.20
CA ALA A 137 -1.54 0.50 14.12
C ALA A 137 -2.59 1.19 13.23
N TYR A 138 -3.53 0.44 12.68
CA TYR A 138 -4.54 0.98 11.78
C TYR A 138 -5.52 1.92 12.47
N VAL A 139 -6.23 1.42 13.50
CA VAL A 139 -7.36 2.14 14.08
C VAL A 139 -6.89 3.23 15.04
N ARG A 140 -5.98 2.91 15.97
CA ARG A 140 -5.62 3.86 17.03
C ARG A 140 -4.58 4.90 16.61
N ARG A 141 -3.70 4.58 15.64
CA ARG A 141 -2.61 5.50 15.25
C ARG A 141 -2.78 6.09 13.85
N CYS A 142 -3.32 5.33 12.90
CA CYS A 142 -3.41 5.78 11.50
C CYS A 142 -4.83 6.17 11.07
N GLY A 143 -5.77 6.36 12.02
CA GLY A 143 -7.07 6.99 11.78
C GLY A 143 -8.10 6.13 11.05
N TRP A 144 -7.82 4.82 10.87
CA TRP A 144 -8.77 3.90 10.24
C TRP A 144 -9.98 3.66 11.14
N ARG A 145 -11.15 3.49 10.52
CA ARG A 145 -12.41 3.23 11.24
C ARG A 145 -12.87 1.81 11.04
N VAL A 146 -13.47 1.23 12.09
CA VAL A 146 -14.17 -0.07 12.00
C VAL A 146 -15.54 0.18 11.38
N GLU A 147 -15.85 -0.50 10.27
CA GLU A 147 -17.12 -0.37 9.56
C GLU A 147 -17.99 -1.61 9.69
N GLY A 148 -17.43 -2.75 10.10
CA GLY A 148 -18.19 -3.98 10.27
C GLY A 148 -17.43 -5.04 11.04
N ARG A 149 -18.18 -6.08 11.45
CA ARG A 149 -17.65 -7.27 12.13
C ARG A 149 -18.38 -8.50 11.58
N GLU A 150 -17.60 -9.43 11.08
CA GLU A 150 -18.08 -10.78 10.76
C GLU A 150 -17.81 -11.69 11.95
N ARG A 151 -18.86 -12.23 12.55
CA ARG A 151 -18.72 -13.11 13.71
C ARG A 151 -18.34 -14.51 13.27
N GLN A 152 -17.33 -15.11 13.94
CA GLN A 152 -16.89 -16.48 13.73
C GLN A 152 -16.61 -16.82 12.26
N SER A 153 -16.02 -15.89 11.53
CA SER A 153 -15.82 -15.99 10.08
C SER A 153 -14.52 -16.72 9.71
N ILE A 154 -13.53 -16.69 10.58
CA ILE A 154 -12.19 -17.22 10.30
C ILE A 154 -11.79 -18.26 11.33
N PHE A 155 -11.39 -19.46 10.85
CA PHE A 155 -10.85 -20.49 11.74
C PHE A 155 -9.34 -20.30 11.92
N ARG A 156 -8.88 -20.14 13.17
CA ARG A 156 -7.45 -19.99 13.50
C ARG A 156 -7.14 -20.66 14.84
N ARG A 157 -6.04 -21.40 14.88
CA ARG A 157 -5.51 -22.03 16.12
C ARG A 157 -6.53 -22.86 16.89
N GLY A 158 -7.44 -23.55 16.16
CA GLY A 158 -8.48 -24.39 16.76
C GLY A 158 -9.77 -23.65 17.14
N GLU A 159 -9.85 -22.35 16.91
CA GLU A 159 -11.01 -21.52 17.28
C GLU A 159 -11.57 -20.72 16.10
N TRP A 160 -12.84 -20.37 16.18
CA TRP A 160 -13.51 -19.46 15.27
C TRP A 160 -13.36 -18.02 15.78
N CYS A 161 -12.75 -17.18 14.98
CA CYS A 161 -12.45 -15.79 15.29
C CYS A 161 -13.30 -14.84 14.47
N ASP A 162 -13.53 -13.65 15.00
CA ASP A 162 -14.21 -12.59 14.29
C ASP A 162 -13.27 -11.84 13.37
N LEU A 163 -13.82 -11.27 12.31
CA LEU A 163 -13.09 -10.45 11.35
C LEU A 163 -13.67 -9.03 11.36
N TYR A 164 -12.83 -8.05 11.65
CA TYR A 164 -13.19 -6.65 11.53
C TYR A 164 -12.91 -6.13 10.13
N HIS A 165 -13.88 -5.44 9.54
CA HIS A 165 -13.72 -4.61 8.35
C HIS A 165 -13.34 -3.21 8.76
N VAL A 166 -12.21 -2.73 8.27
CA VAL A 166 -11.71 -1.39 8.57
C VAL A 166 -11.46 -0.61 7.29
N ALA A 167 -11.68 0.68 7.33
CA ALA A 167 -11.45 1.55 6.18
C ALA A 167 -10.94 2.92 6.57
N LEU A 168 -10.34 3.61 5.58
CA LEU A 168 -9.91 4.98 5.65
C LEU A 168 -10.35 5.71 4.38
N LEU A 169 -11.00 6.86 4.54
CA LEU A 169 -11.31 7.77 3.44
C LEU A 169 -10.18 8.79 3.28
N ARG A 170 -10.00 9.31 2.05
CA ARG A 170 -9.05 10.40 1.79
C ARG A 170 -9.32 11.63 2.68
N SER A 171 -10.60 11.96 2.90
CA SER A 171 -10.99 13.04 3.80
C SER A 171 -10.55 12.80 5.24
N ASP A 172 -10.79 11.58 5.77
CA ASP A 172 -10.38 11.23 7.13
C ASP A 172 -8.84 11.25 7.29
N PHE A 173 -8.11 10.85 6.23
CA PHE A 173 -6.65 10.92 6.23
C PHE A 173 -6.17 12.37 6.26
N ALA A 174 -6.77 13.27 5.46
CA ALA A 174 -6.39 14.68 5.39
C ALA A 174 -6.55 15.40 6.74
N ASP A 175 -7.48 14.96 7.58
CA ASP A 175 -7.72 15.51 8.92
C ASP A 175 -6.69 15.03 9.96
N LEU A 176 -5.84 14.05 9.63
CA LEU A 176 -4.82 13.56 10.56
C LEU A 176 -3.67 14.57 10.69
N LYS A 177 -3.28 14.84 11.93
CA LYS A 177 -2.18 15.78 12.24
C LYS A 177 -0.87 15.50 11.48
N ALA A 178 -0.59 14.23 11.21
CA ALA A 178 0.63 13.82 10.51
C ALA A 178 0.47 13.72 8.98
N ALA A 179 -0.74 13.93 8.43
CA ALA A 179 -1.00 13.67 7.01
C ALA A 179 -0.12 14.52 6.08
N ALA A 180 0.01 15.81 6.36
CA ALA A 180 0.78 16.74 5.53
C ALA A 180 2.23 16.29 5.32
N GLU A 181 2.89 15.82 6.37
CA GLU A 181 4.27 15.32 6.31
C GLU A 181 4.39 14.08 5.40
N TYR A 182 3.43 13.14 5.49
CA TYR A 182 3.45 11.95 4.63
C TYR A 182 3.08 12.26 3.17
N VAL A 183 2.25 13.27 2.94
CA VAL A 183 1.99 13.79 1.58
C VAL A 183 3.26 14.37 0.99
N GLU A 184 4.02 15.15 1.76
CA GLU A 184 5.31 15.69 1.34
C GLU A 184 6.32 14.58 0.99
N TYR A 185 6.42 13.52 1.80
CA TYR A 185 7.28 12.36 1.50
C TYR A 185 6.95 11.68 0.18
N VAL A 186 5.68 11.62 -0.18
CA VAL A 186 5.19 10.93 -1.38
C VAL A 186 5.27 11.83 -2.60
N CYS A 187 4.71 13.03 -2.52
CA CYS A 187 4.58 13.92 -3.67
C CYS A 187 5.87 14.69 -3.99
N ASN A 188 6.71 14.96 -2.98
CA ASN A 188 7.97 15.70 -3.10
C ASN A 188 7.88 16.97 -3.96
N ILE A 189 6.68 17.58 -4.07
CA ILE A 189 6.39 18.77 -4.86
C ILE A 189 5.42 19.65 -4.08
N ASP A 190 5.69 20.95 -4.04
CA ASP A 190 4.70 21.92 -3.60
C ASP A 190 3.59 22.05 -4.66
N VAL A 191 2.51 21.30 -4.49
CA VAL A 191 1.34 21.32 -5.39
C VAL A 191 0.63 22.68 -5.33
N ALA A 192 0.90 23.51 -4.33
CA ALA A 192 0.33 24.87 -4.23
C ALA A 192 0.97 25.85 -5.22
N ALA A 193 2.22 25.56 -5.65
CA ALA A 193 2.90 26.35 -6.67
C ALA A 193 2.44 26.00 -8.09
N LYS A 194 1.16 26.25 -8.39
CA LYS A 194 0.65 26.07 -9.76
C LYS A 194 1.21 27.17 -10.65
N VAL A 195 1.87 26.79 -11.73
CA VAL A 195 2.21 27.73 -12.80
C VAL A 195 0.94 28.02 -13.59
N ALA A 196 0.53 29.28 -13.61
CA ALA A 196 -0.56 29.74 -14.46
C ALA A 196 -0.05 29.81 -15.91
N LEU A 197 -0.55 28.93 -16.78
CA LEU A 197 -0.33 29.04 -18.22
C LEU A 197 -1.18 30.18 -18.78
N THR A 198 -0.59 30.97 -19.66
CA THR A 198 -1.26 32.04 -20.39
C THR A 198 -1.84 31.53 -21.72
N ALA A 199 -2.71 32.31 -22.37
CA ALA A 199 -3.24 31.95 -23.68
C ALA A 199 -2.13 31.79 -24.73
N ASP A 200 -0.98 32.42 -24.56
CA ASP A 200 0.16 32.33 -25.47
C ASP A 200 0.90 31.00 -25.34
N ASP A 201 0.85 30.35 -24.19
CA ASP A 201 1.47 29.04 -23.95
C ASP A 201 0.72 27.90 -24.68
N TRP A 202 -0.53 28.15 -25.15
CA TRP A 202 -1.38 27.18 -25.84
C TRP A 202 -1.44 27.39 -27.35
N ARG A 203 -0.64 28.33 -27.93
CA ARG A 203 -0.61 28.52 -29.38
C ARG A 203 0.09 27.33 -30.02
N GLU A 204 -0.68 26.51 -30.71
CA GLU A 204 -0.12 25.54 -31.65
C GLU A 204 0.67 26.33 -32.73
N ASP A 205 1.84 25.83 -33.05
CA ASP A 205 2.68 26.36 -34.13
C ASP A 205 1.91 26.18 -35.46
N SER A 206 1.11 27.17 -35.82
CA SER A 206 0.32 27.20 -37.03
C SER A 206 1.18 27.31 -38.31
N SER A 207 2.51 27.16 -38.18
CA SER A 207 3.46 27.21 -39.31
C SER A 207 3.70 25.88 -39.99
N ALA A 208 3.12 24.78 -39.54
CA ALA A 208 3.27 23.49 -40.18
C ALA A 208 1.97 23.06 -40.85
N THR A 209 1.64 23.66 -41.99
CA THR A 209 0.86 22.94 -43.02
C THR A 209 0.57 23.82 -44.23
N THR A 210 1.24 23.60 -45.33
CA THR A 210 0.59 23.40 -46.60
C THR A 210 1.66 22.87 -47.59
N GLN A 211 2.01 21.60 -47.49
CA GLN A 211 2.53 20.90 -48.66
C GLN A 211 1.33 20.35 -49.41
N ALA A 212 0.94 21.08 -50.46
CA ALA A 212 0.02 20.60 -51.46
C ALA A 212 0.59 19.32 -52.11
N LEU A 213 -0.22 18.28 -52.19
CA LEU A 213 0.07 17.09 -53.00
C LEU A 213 0.12 17.50 -54.45
N PRO A 214 1.15 17.10 -55.23
CA PRO A 214 1.16 17.26 -56.66
C PRO A 214 0.14 16.32 -57.28
N GLY A 215 -0.62 16.86 -58.25
CA GLY A 215 -1.62 16.16 -59.07
C GLY A 215 -1.05 15.08 -59.99
#